data_b76dbe79d377ffc5939645c1d698aeff
#
_entry.id   b76dbe79d377ffc5939645c1d698aeff
#
_cell.length_a   1.000
_cell.length_b   1.000
_cell.length_c   1.000
_cell.angle_alpha   90.00
_cell.angle_beta   90.00
_cell.angle_gamma   90.00
#
_symmetry.space_group_name_H-M   'P 1'
#
loop_
_entity.id
_entity.type
_entity.pdbx_description
1 polymer ?
#
loop_
_entity_poly.entity_id
_entity_poly.type
_entity_poly.pdbx_seq_one_letter_code
_entity_poly.pdbx_strand_id
1 'polypeptide(L)'
;MNILVIGANGGVGSLLVQQLAKENVPFTAGVRQSDQLNALKSQGMKAILVDVENDSIETLTETFKPFDKVIFSVGSGGNTGADKTIIVDLDGAVKSMIASKEANIKHYVMVSTYDSRRQAFDDSGDLKPYTIAKHYADDYLRRSGLNYTILHPGALTNAAGSGKIEAAQYFEGKGEIPREDIATVLKEIVTSNHFNHQEFQVISGEQDIKDALTQFENETD
;
A
#
# COMPACT_ATOMS: atom_id res chain seq x y z
N MET A 1 12.97 -14.32 1.63
CA MET A 1 11.95 -13.25 1.85
C MET A 1 10.92 -13.38 0.75
N ASN A 2 9.67 -13.62 1.12
CA ASN A 2 8.55 -13.75 0.20
C ASN A 2 7.57 -12.59 0.44
N ILE A 3 7.26 -11.83 -0.62
CA ILE A 3 6.40 -10.65 -0.56
C ILE A 3 5.06 -10.98 -1.19
N LEU A 4 3.94 -10.67 -0.52
CA LEU A 4 2.60 -10.66 -1.11
C LEU A 4 2.20 -9.23 -1.43
N VAL A 5 1.83 -8.96 -2.69
CA VAL A 5 1.30 -7.66 -3.12
C VAL A 5 -0.20 -7.80 -3.35
N ILE A 6 -1.02 -7.35 -2.42
CA ILE A 6 -2.49 -7.33 -2.54
C ILE A 6 -2.89 -6.09 -3.34
N GLY A 7 -3.76 -6.27 -4.35
CA GLY A 7 -4.11 -5.21 -5.29
C GLY A 7 -3.13 -5.08 -6.46
N ALA A 8 -2.45 -6.16 -6.81
CA ALA A 8 -1.41 -6.20 -7.85
C ALA A 8 -1.88 -5.81 -9.27
N ASN A 9 -3.20 -5.74 -9.52
CA ASN A 9 -3.77 -5.25 -10.78
C ASN A 9 -4.20 -3.78 -10.71
N GLY A 10 -4.04 -3.12 -9.57
CA GLY A 10 -4.35 -1.69 -9.37
C GLY A 10 -3.29 -0.78 -9.98
N GLY A 11 -3.58 0.54 -10.03
CA GLY A 11 -2.70 1.51 -10.68
C GLY A 11 -1.27 1.56 -10.11
N VAL A 12 -1.10 1.45 -8.79
CA VAL A 12 0.22 1.37 -8.14
C VAL A 12 0.73 -0.07 -8.11
N GLY A 13 -0.14 -1.02 -7.71
CA GLY A 13 0.24 -2.42 -7.55
C GLY A 13 0.78 -3.06 -8.82
N SER A 14 0.21 -2.73 -10.00
CA SER A 14 0.69 -3.26 -11.28
C SER A 14 2.09 -2.77 -11.65
N LEU A 15 2.40 -1.51 -11.36
CA LEU A 15 3.74 -0.94 -11.57
C LEU A 15 4.74 -1.55 -10.59
N LEU A 16 4.33 -1.75 -9.34
CA LEU A 16 5.18 -2.38 -8.32
C LEU A 16 5.58 -3.81 -8.71
N VAL A 17 4.61 -4.66 -9.11
CA VAL A 17 4.94 -6.05 -9.47
C VAL A 17 5.82 -6.14 -10.72
N GLN A 18 5.69 -5.19 -11.68
CA GLN A 18 6.58 -5.08 -12.83
C GLN A 18 8.01 -4.71 -12.41
N GLN A 19 8.18 -3.75 -11.49
CA GLN A 19 9.49 -3.35 -10.99
C GLN A 19 10.15 -4.50 -10.20
N LEU A 20 9.40 -5.17 -9.30
CA LEU A 20 9.89 -6.33 -8.55
C LEU A 20 10.32 -7.47 -9.49
N ALA A 21 9.55 -7.75 -10.54
CA ALA A 21 9.88 -8.76 -11.53
C ALA A 21 11.15 -8.39 -12.31
N LYS A 22 11.28 -7.14 -12.74
CA LYS A 22 12.47 -6.64 -13.48
C LYS A 22 13.75 -6.78 -12.66
N GLU A 23 13.67 -6.59 -11.35
CA GLU A 23 14.83 -6.68 -10.44
C GLU A 23 15.00 -8.08 -9.83
N ASN A 24 14.20 -9.09 -10.26
CA ASN A 24 14.22 -10.46 -9.74
C ASN A 24 13.99 -10.55 -8.22
N VAL A 25 13.25 -9.60 -7.65
CA VAL A 25 12.83 -9.66 -6.24
C VAL A 25 11.71 -10.70 -6.10
N PRO A 26 11.79 -11.68 -5.19
CA PRO A 26 10.74 -12.67 -5.03
C PRO A 26 9.44 -12.05 -4.50
N PHE A 27 8.35 -12.21 -5.23
CA PHE A 27 7.00 -11.78 -4.83
C PHE A 27 5.92 -12.73 -5.36
N THR A 28 4.71 -12.55 -4.86
CA THR A 28 3.48 -13.12 -5.40
C THR A 28 2.43 -12.02 -5.52
N ALA A 29 1.82 -11.91 -6.68
CA ALA A 29 0.77 -10.95 -6.96
C ALA A 29 -0.58 -11.47 -6.44
N GLY A 30 -1.22 -10.73 -5.53
CA GLY A 30 -2.58 -10.99 -5.04
C GLY A 30 -3.60 -10.19 -5.83
N VAL A 31 -4.54 -10.87 -6.50
CA VAL A 31 -5.60 -10.26 -7.31
C VAL A 31 -6.94 -10.90 -7.01
N ARG A 32 -8.05 -10.15 -7.21
CA ARG A 32 -9.39 -10.63 -6.85
C ARG A 32 -10.11 -11.45 -7.95
N GLN A 33 -9.67 -11.34 -9.21
CA GLN A 33 -10.38 -11.94 -10.35
C GLN A 33 -9.50 -12.94 -11.09
N SER A 34 -10.13 -14.02 -11.59
CA SER A 34 -9.42 -15.12 -12.26
C SER A 34 -8.79 -14.71 -13.59
N ASP A 35 -9.37 -13.76 -14.32
CA ASP A 35 -8.79 -13.19 -15.53
C ASP A 35 -7.49 -12.43 -15.25
N GLN A 36 -7.47 -11.62 -14.19
CA GLN A 36 -6.26 -10.92 -13.71
C GLN A 36 -5.17 -11.92 -13.30
N LEU A 37 -5.55 -12.98 -12.58
CA LEU A 37 -4.66 -14.07 -12.20
C LEU A 37 -4.01 -14.71 -13.43
N ASN A 38 -4.81 -15.05 -14.44
CA ASN A 38 -4.35 -15.69 -15.66
C ASN A 38 -3.44 -14.76 -16.48
N ALA A 39 -3.77 -13.48 -16.55
CA ALA A 39 -2.95 -12.47 -17.23
C ALA A 39 -1.56 -12.34 -16.61
N LEU A 40 -1.45 -12.29 -15.27
CA LEU A 40 -0.17 -12.23 -14.59
C LEU A 40 0.64 -13.52 -14.75
N LYS A 41 0.00 -14.68 -14.66
CA LYS A 41 0.65 -15.98 -14.89
C LYS A 41 1.17 -16.13 -16.32
N SER A 42 0.45 -15.62 -17.32
CA SER A 42 0.91 -15.64 -18.72
C SER A 42 2.16 -14.75 -18.94
N GLN A 43 2.39 -13.77 -18.07
CA GLN A 43 3.60 -12.94 -18.04
C GLN A 43 4.74 -13.57 -17.22
N GLY A 44 4.57 -14.81 -16.74
CA GLY A 44 5.58 -15.51 -15.94
C GLY A 44 5.61 -15.11 -14.46
N MET A 45 4.66 -14.31 -13.97
CA MET A 45 4.60 -13.89 -12.58
C MET A 45 3.88 -14.92 -11.72
N LYS A 46 4.34 -15.11 -10.47
CA LYS A 46 3.55 -15.85 -9.48
C LYS A 46 2.35 -15.02 -9.06
N ALA A 47 1.16 -15.61 -9.13
CA ALA A 47 -0.07 -14.93 -8.75
C ALA A 47 -1.05 -15.87 -8.06
N ILE A 48 -1.84 -15.31 -7.13
CA ILE A 48 -2.90 -16.00 -6.36
C ILE A 48 -4.15 -15.14 -6.29
N LEU A 49 -5.29 -15.78 -6.01
CA LEU A 49 -6.53 -15.06 -5.69
C LEU A 49 -6.47 -14.56 -4.25
N VAL A 50 -6.81 -13.30 -4.04
CA VAL A 50 -6.99 -12.64 -2.74
C VAL A 50 -8.13 -11.64 -2.90
N ASP A 51 -9.29 -11.94 -2.34
CA ASP A 51 -10.46 -11.07 -2.36
C ASP A 51 -10.77 -10.56 -0.94
N VAL A 52 -10.19 -9.41 -0.58
CA VAL A 52 -10.37 -8.82 0.75
C VAL A 52 -11.82 -8.43 1.06
N GLU A 53 -12.69 -8.33 0.06
CA GLU A 53 -14.12 -8.11 0.24
C GLU A 53 -14.84 -9.38 0.68
N ASN A 54 -14.60 -10.51 0.00
CA ASN A 54 -15.40 -11.72 0.15
C ASN A 54 -14.71 -12.83 0.93
N ASP A 55 -13.38 -12.89 0.96
CA ASP A 55 -12.66 -13.90 1.74
C ASP A 55 -12.83 -13.67 3.24
N SER A 56 -12.95 -14.76 4.00
CA SER A 56 -12.95 -14.71 5.46
C SER A 56 -11.54 -14.40 6.00
N ILE A 57 -11.46 -14.00 7.27
CA ILE A 57 -10.17 -13.79 7.95
C ILE A 57 -9.37 -15.09 7.95
N GLU A 58 -10.01 -16.24 8.20
CA GLU A 58 -9.37 -17.56 8.22
C GLU A 58 -8.78 -17.89 6.83
N THR A 59 -9.53 -17.63 5.74
CA THR A 59 -9.06 -17.85 4.36
C THR A 59 -7.86 -16.97 4.06
N LEU A 60 -7.91 -15.69 4.43
CA LEU A 60 -6.79 -14.76 4.26
C LEU A 60 -5.58 -15.19 5.10
N THR A 61 -5.80 -15.64 6.34
CA THR A 61 -4.73 -16.12 7.22
C THR A 61 -3.98 -17.30 6.61
N GLU A 62 -4.71 -18.33 6.14
CA GLU A 62 -4.10 -19.49 5.48
C GLU A 62 -3.33 -19.07 4.21
N THR A 63 -3.91 -18.16 3.45
CA THR A 63 -3.29 -17.62 2.24
C THR A 63 -1.98 -16.86 2.55
N PHE A 64 -1.91 -16.15 3.68
CA PHE A 64 -0.76 -15.31 4.02
C PHE A 64 0.40 -16.07 4.68
N LYS A 65 0.19 -17.25 5.25
CA LYS A 65 1.23 -18.06 5.94
C LYS A 65 2.56 -18.23 5.19
N PRO A 66 2.58 -18.37 3.84
CA PRO A 66 3.84 -18.55 3.10
C PRO A 66 4.68 -17.27 2.95
N PHE A 67 4.17 -16.11 3.38
CA PHE A 67 4.78 -14.82 3.12
C PHE A 67 5.46 -14.23 4.36
N ASP A 68 6.50 -13.44 4.13
CA ASP A 68 7.19 -12.68 5.17
C ASP A 68 6.64 -11.26 5.27
N LYS A 69 6.28 -10.65 4.13
CA LYS A 69 5.83 -9.27 4.04
C LYS A 69 4.56 -9.16 3.20
N VAL A 70 3.67 -8.26 3.58
CA VAL A 70 2.43 -7.95 2.86
C VAL A 70 2.41 -6.49 2.48
N ILE A 71 2.11 -6.19 1.21
CA ILE A 71 1.81 -4.83 0.75
C ILE A 71 0.33 -4.77 0.43
N PHE A 72 -0.38 -3.87 1.10
CA PHE A 72 -1.79 -3.58 0.84
C PHE A 72 -1.92 -2.33 -0.03
N SER A 73 -2.11 -2.54 -1.33
CA SER A 73 -2.32 -1.49 -2.33
C SER A 73 -3.71 -1.61 -2.96
N VAL A 74 -4.73 -1.80 -2.10
CA VAL A 74 -6.12 -1.94 -2.52
C VAL A 74 -6.89 -0.66 -2.20
N GLY A 75 -7.76 -0.29 -3.13
CA GLY A 75 -8.81 0.70 -2.95
C GLY A 75 -10.03 0.30 -3.77
N SER A 76 -11.21 0.70 -3.34
CA SER A 76 -12.48 0.42 -4.02
C SER A 76 -12.55 1.03 -5.43
N GLY A 77 -11.76 2.10 -5.66
CA GLY A 77 -11.70 2.84 -6.93
C GLY A 77 -12.64 4.05 -6.95
N GLY A 78 -12.26 5.07 -7.73
CA GLY A 78 -12.97 6.36 -7.79
C GLY A 78 -14.38 6.32 -8.40
N ASN A 79 -14.79 5.20 -8.98
CA ASN A 79 -16.12 5.02 -9.62
C ASN A 79 -17.08 4.17 -8.77
N THR A 80 -16.76 3.93 -7.50
CA THR A 80 -17.59 3.14 -6.57
C THR A 80 -18.21 4.04 -5.50
N GLY A 81 -19.30 3.58 -4.89
CA GLY A 81 -19.98 4.32 -3.81
C GLY A 81 -19.25 4.21 -2.46
N ALA A 82 -19.74 5.00 -1.49
CA ALA A 82 -19.22 4.99 -0.12
C ALA A 82 -19.36 3.63 0.59
N ASP A 83 -20.33 2.81 0.18
CA ASP A 83 -20.49 1.42 0.62
C ASP A 83 -19.25 0.59 0.32
N LYS A 84 -18.73 0.67 -0.91
CA LYS A 84 -17.50 -0.03 -1.29
C LYS A 84 -16.25 0.53 -0.59
N THR A 85 -16.24 1.82 -0.31
CA THR A 85 -15.18 2.43 0.51
C THR A 85 -15.15 1.82 1.91
N ILE A 86 -16.31 1.62 2.56
CA ILE A 86 -16.36 0.99 3.88
C ILE A 86 -15.96 -0.48 3.78
N ILE A 87 -16.48 -1.22 2.79
CA ILE A 87 -16.29 -2.67 2.70
C ILE A 87 -14.84 -3.01 2.28
N VAL A 88 -14.25 -2.25 1.36
CA VAL A 88 -12.94 -2.59 0.77
C VAL A 88 -11.81 -1.81 1.42
N ASP A 89 -11.93 -0.45 1.49
CA ASP A 89 -10.85 0.40 1.98
C ASP A 89 -10.69 0.33 3.49
N LEU A 90 -11.79 0.12 4.25
CA LEU A 90 -11.72 -0.02 5.70
C LEU A 90 -11.77 -1.50 6.11
N ASP A 91 -12.88 -2.20 5.93
CA ASP A 91 -13.05 -3.55 6.45
C ASP A 91 -12.10 -4.56 5.78
N GLY A 92 -11.91 -4.47 4.47
CA GLY A 92 -10.94 -5.29 3.73
C GLY A 92 -9.50 -5.09 4.21
N ALA A 93 -9.13 -3.83 4.51
CA ALA A 93 -7.83 -3.54 5.12
C ALA A 93 -7.72 -4.16 6.53
N VAL A 94 -8.72 -3.97 7.39
CA VAL A 94 -8.74 -4.52 8.75
C VAL A 94 -8.68 -6.05 8.73
N LYS A 95 -9.48 -6.73 7.89
CA LYS A 95 -9.42 -8.20 7.73
C LYS A 95 -8.01 -8.66 7.34
N SER A 96 -7.38 -7.96 6.39
CA SER A 96 -6.02 -8.32 5.96
C SER A 96 -4.97 -8.08 7.04
N MET A 97 -5.14 -7.08 7.92
CA MET A 97 -4.26 -6.85 9.07
C MET A 97 -4.42 -7.94 10.13
N ILE A 98 -5.66 -8.34 10.44
CA ILE A 98 -5.94 -9.46 11.38
C ILE A 98 -5.29 -10.74 10.84
N ALA A 99 -5.54 -11.07 9.57
CA ALA A 99 -4.95 -12.23 8.91
C ALA A 99 -3.42 -12.18 8.90
N SER A 100 -2.83 -11.00 8.64
CA SER A 100 -1.38 -10.81 8.67
C SER A 100 -0.79 -11.07 10.07
N LYS A 101 -1.46 -10.63 11.13
CA LYS A 101 -1.04 -10.87 12.50
C LYS A 101 -1.10 -12.37 12.84
N GLU A 102 -2.19 -13.04 12.51
CA GLU A 102 -2.37 -14.48 12.74
C GLU A 102 -1.40 -15.34 11.91
N ALA A 103 -1.06 -14.90 10.71
CA ALA A 103 -0.07 -15.53 9.83
C ALA A 103 1.40 -15.23 10.22
N ASN A 104 1.64 -14.40 11.26
CA ASN A 104 2.97 -13.96 11.69
C ASN A 104 3.76 -13.22 10.61
N ILE A 105 3.09 -12.36 9.84
CA ILE A 105 3.73 -11.48 8.87
C ILE A 105 4.71 -10.55 9.59
N LYS A 106 5.93 -10.46 9.07
CA LYS A 106 7.03 -9.70 9.67
C LYS A 106 6.94 -8.20 9.39
N HIS A 107 6.30 -7.80 8.28
CA HIS A 107 6.15 -6.41 7.92
C HIS A 107 4.89 -6.21 7.05
N TYR A 108 4.01 -5.32 7.47
CA TYR A 108 2.80 -4.94 6.74
C TYR A 108 2.92 -3.51 6.23
N VAL A 109 2.89 -3.33 4.91
CA VAL A 109 3.00 -2.02 4.27
C VAL A 109 1.65 -1.61 3.70
N MET A 110 1.10 -0.48 4.12
CA MET A 110 -0.19 0.02 3.66
C MET A 110 -0.05 1.30 2.85
N VAL A 111 -0.68 1.35 1.69
CA VAL A 111 -0.89 2.59 0.93
C VAL A 111 -2.17 3.25 1.42
N SER A 112 -2.02 4.36 2.12
CA SER A 112 -3.12 5.17 2.64
C SER A 112 -3.45 6.36 1.73
N THR A 113 -4.08 7.39 2.25
CA THR A 113 -4.35 8.66 1.56
C THR A 113 -3.43 9.75 2.09
N TYR A 114 -3.24 10.83 1.31
CA TYR A 114 -2.28 11.89 1.60
C TYR A 114 -2.41 12.46 3.01
N ASP A 115 -3.62 12.86 3.39
CA ASP A 115 -3.92 13.29 4.75
C ASP A 115 -5.13 12.51 5.28
N SER A 116 -4.87 11.50 6.09
CA SER A 116 -5.90 10.71 6.77
C SER A 116 -6.23 11.24 8.17
N ARG A 117 -5.59 12.32 8.63
CA ARG A 117 -5.83 12.86 9.97
C ARG A 117 -7.25 13.37 10.10
N ARG A 118 -7.79 13.32 11.33
CA ARG A 118 -9.17 13.74 11.59
C ARG A 118 -9.46 15.18 11.15
N GLN A 119 -8.49 16.08 11.22
CA GLN A 119 -8.60 17.47 10.79
C GLN A 119 -8.90 17.62 9.30
N ALA A 120 -8.46 16.65 8.47
CA ALA A 120 -8.66 16.68 7.03
C ALA A 120 -10.08 16.27 6.58
N PHE A 121 -10.93 15.76 7.49
CA PHE A 121 -12.24 15.21 7.11
C PHE A 121 -13.16 16.24 6.45
N ASP A 122 -13.21 17.45 6.98
CA ASP A 122 -14.12 18.48 6.49
C ASP A 122 -13.60 19.15 5.20
N ASP A 123 -12.28 19.14 5.00
CA ASP A 123 -11.63 19.70 3.81
C ASP A 123 -11.54 18.70 2.64
N SER A 124 -11.90 17.41 2.88
CA SER A 124 -11.82 16.34 1.88
C SER A 124 -12.93 16.38 0.82
N GLY A 125 -13.97 17.23 0.98
CA GLY A 125 -15.07 17.33 0.03
C GLY A 125 -15.72 15.96 -0.24
N ASP A 126 -15.90 15.60 -1.51
CA ASP A 126 -16.51 14.34 -1.93
C ASP A 126 -15.67 13.10 -1.51
N LEU A 127 -14.40 13.28 -1.19
CA LEU A 127 -13.53 12.20 -0.68
C LEU A 127 -13.68 11.97 0.83
N LYS A 128 -14.55 12.70 1.54
CA LYS A 128 -14.74 12.57 2.99
C LYS A 128 -15.00 11.14 3.45
N PRO A 129 -15.88 10.33 2.84
CA PRO A 129 -16.06 8.93 3.23
C PRO A 129 -14.79 8.11 3.07
N TYR A 130 -14.03 8.34 2.00
CA TYR A 130 -12.75 7.68 1.75
C TYR A 130 -11.68 8.08 2.78
N THR A 131 -11.54 9.38 3.06
CA THR A 131 -10.59 9.89 4.07
C THR A 131 -10.90 9.32 5.46
N ILE A 132 -12.19 9.21 5.83
CA ILE A 132 -12.63 8.60 7.08
C ILE A 132 -12.27 7.12 7.12
N ALA A 133 -12.54 6.37 6.05
CA ALA A 133 -12.22 4.94 5.96
C ALA A 133 -10.71 4.69 6.11
N LYS A 134 -9.90 5.48 5.42
CA LYS A 134 -8.42 5.39 5.53
C LYS A 134 -7.93 5.77 6.92
N HIS A 135 -8.49 6.81 7.55
CA HIS A 135 -8.18 7.19 8.93
C HIS A 135 -8.34 6.02 9.90
N TYR A 136 -9.50 5.34 9.86
CA TYR A 136 -9.77 4.25 10.79
C TYR A 136 -8.98 2.98 10.44
N ALA A 137 -8.66 2.74 9.18
CA ALA A 137 -7.75 1.66 8.78
C ALA A 137 -6.33 1.92 9.31
N ASP A 138 -5.82 3.16 9.17
CA ASP A 138 -4.52 3.57 9.71
C ASP A 138 -4.48 3.45 11.24
N ASP A 139 -5.53 3.92 11.94
CA ASP A 139 -5.64 3.83 13.40
C ASP A 139 -5.66 2.37 13.87
N TYR A 140 -6.38 1.49 13.16
CA TYR A 140 -6.37 0.06 13.45
C TYR A 140 -4.97 -0.53 13.29
N LEU A 141 -4.26 -0.20 12.20
CA LEU A 141 -2.91 -0.69 11.92
C LEU A 141 -1.93 -0.28 13.02
N ARG A 142 -1.94 0.99 13.43
CA ARG A 142 -1.08 1.49 14.53
C ARG A 142 -1.28 0.72 15.84
N ARG A 143 -2.51 0.26 16.12
CA ARG A 143 -2.88 -0.48 17.35
C ARG A 143 -2.82 -2.00 17.20
N SER A 144 -2.60 -2.52 15.98
CA SER A 144 -2.68 -3.96 15.68
C SER A 144 -1.58 -4.79 16.36
N GLY A 145 -0.43 -4.18 16.67
CA GLY A 145 0.78 -4.85 17.11
C GLY A 145 1.58 -5.49 15.96
N LEU A 146 1.20 -5.25 14.71
CA LEU A 146 2.04 -5.57 13.55
C LEU A 146 3.23 -4.62 13.49
N ASN A 147 4.35 -5.09 12.95
CA ASN A 147 5.36 -4.19 12.42
C ASN A 147 4.84 -3.64 11.09
N TYR A 148 4.78 -2.31 10.94
CA TYR A 148 4.11 -1.68 9.82
C TYR A 148 4.88 -0.50 9.22
N THR A 149 4.54 -0.18 7.97
CA THR A 149 4.75 1.12 7.35
C THR A 149 3.42 1.63 6.77
N ILE A 150 3.03 2.87 7.06
CA ILE A 150 1.89 3.54 6.43
C ILE A 150 2.44 4.62 5.49
N LEU A 151 2.21 4.44 4.19
CA LEU A 151 2.63 5.38 3.18
C LEU A 151 1.45 6.26 2.77
N HIS A 152 1.62 7.58 2.88
CA HIS A 152 0.64 8.60 2.52
C HIS A 152 1.06 9.33 1.23
N PRO A 153 0.71 8.82 0.05
CA PRO A 153 1.09 9.46 -1.20
C PRO A 153 0.30 10.74 -1.43
N GLY A 154 0.92 11.74 -2.02
CA GLY A 154 0.24 12.88 -2.63
C GLY A 154 -0.79 12.43 -3.68
N ALA A 155 -1.49 13.37 -4.30
CA ALA A 155 -2.45 13.05 -5.37
C ALA A 155 -1.77 12.23 -6.47
N LEU A 156 -2.28 11.02 -6.70
CA LEU A 156 -1.65 10.07 -7.63
C LEU A 156 -1.90 10.47 -9.09
N THR A 157 -0.84 10.68 -9.85
CA THR A 157 -0.90 10.98 -11.30
C THR A 157 -0.49 9.76 -12.15
N ASN A 158 -0.82 9.82 -13.45
CA ASN A 158 -0.36 8.87 -14.46
C ASN A 158 0.83 9.41 -15.29
N ALA A 159 1.47 10.48 -14.84
CA ALA A 159 2.71 10.93 -15.43
C ALA A 159 3.81 9.86 -15.30
N ALA A 160 4.83 9.94 -16.15
CA ALA A 160 6.02 9.11 -15.98
C ALA A 160 6.70 9.45 -14.65
N GLY A 161 7.26 8.46 -14.00
CA GLY A 161 8.03 8.65 -12.78
C GLY A 161 9.28 9.50 -13.03
N SER A 162 9.56 10.41 -12.12
CA SER A 162 10.77 11.23 -12.15
C SER A 162 11.95 10.54 -11.43
N GLY A 163 11.66 9.56 -10.58
CA GLY A 163 12.63 8.96 -9.66
C GLY A 163 13.00 9.89 -8.50
N LYS A 164 12.29 11.02 -8.33
CA LYS A 164 12.60 12.05 -7.33
C LYS A 164 11.40 12.39 -6.48
N ILE A 165 11.62 12.49 -5.17
CA ILE A 165 10.59 12.71 -4.16
C ILE A 165 11.05 13.66 -3.05
N GLU A 166 10.07 14.09 -2.27
CA GLU A 166 10.24 14.54 -0.90
C GLU A 166 9.46 13.59 0.02
N ALA A 167 10.04 13.26 1.17
CA ALA A 167 9.41 12.45 2.21
C ALA A 167 9.45 13.20 3.55
N ALA A 168 8.32 13.24 4.25
CA ALA A 168 8.21 13.85 5.57
C ALA A 168 7.07 13.21 6.38
N GLN A 169 7.10 13.34 7.71
CA GLN A 169 5.96 12.90 8.51
C GLN A 169 4.68 13.63 8.09
N TYR A 170 4.81 14.89 7.73
CA TYR A 170 3.70 15.73 7.29
C TYR A 170 4.22 16.91 6.45
N PHE A 171 3.48 17.23 5.39
CA PHE A 171 3.69 18.43 4.58
C PHE A 171 2.57 19.45 4.84
N GLU A 172 2.92 20.73 4.86
CA GLU A 172 1.94 21.80 4.75
C GLU A 172 1.47 21.91 3.29
N GLY A 173 0.14 21.84 3.06
CA GLY A 173 -0.44 22.01 1.74
C GLY A 173 -0.72 20.70 1.02
N LYS A 174 -0.80 20.78 -0.32
CA LYS A 174 -1.12 19.65 -1.21
C LYS A 174 0.08 19.30 -2.07
N GLY A 175 0.25 18.03 -2.36
CA GLY A 175 1.27 17.53 -3.27
C GLY A 175 0.70 16.47 -4.20
N GLU A 176 1.41 16.20 -5.28
CA GLU A 176 1.09 15.12 -6.22
C GLU A 176 2.33 14.25 -6.44
N ILE A 177 2.11 13.04 -6.94
CA ILE A 177 3.20 12.10 -7.22
C ILE A 177 2.77 11.09 -8.29
N PRO A 178 3.65 10.75 -9.25
CA PRO A 178 3.43 9.65 -10.18
C PRO A 178 3.25 8.31 -9.46
N ARG A 179 2.30 7.49 -9.93
CA ARG A 179 2.13 6.12 -9.44
C ARG A 179 3.40 5.27 -9.58
N GLU A 180 4.20 5.55 -10.59
CA GLU A 180 5.47 4.87 -10.84
C GLU A 180 6.48 5.16 -9.72
N ASP A 181 6.57 6.39 -9.24
CA ASP A 181 7.45 6.77 -8.13
C ASP A 181 6.96 6.14 -6.81
N ILE A 182 5.64 6.09 -6.56
CA ILE A 182 5.10 5.36 -5.40
C ILE A 182 5.41 3.86 -5.48
N ALA A 183 5.34 3.25 -6.65
CA ALA A 183 5.75 1.85 -6.83
C ALA A 183 7.23 1.65 -6.48
N THR A 184 8.09 2.60 -6.86
CA THR A 184 9.52 2.58 -6.51
C THR A 184 9.73 2.77 -5.00
N VAL A 185 9.03 3.70 -4.36
CA VAL A 185 9.07 3.89 -2.90
C VAL A 185 8.67 2.61 -2.16
N LEU A 186 7.56 1.98 -2.55
CA LEU A 186 7.11 0.71 -1.96
C LEU A 186 8.13 -0.40 -2.16
N LYS A 187 8.78 -0.48 -3.33
CA LYS A 187 9.84 -1.44 -3.59
C LYS A 187 11.03 -1.22 -2.63
N GLU A 188 11.50 0.00 -2.47
CA GLU A 188 12.61 0.30 -1.53
C GLU A 188 12.23 -0.07 -0.09
N ILE A 189 11.02 0.27 0.37
CA ILE A 189 10.53 -0.08 1.71
C ILE A 189 10.52 -1.60 1.91
N VAL A 190 9.93 -2.35 0.99
CA VAL A 190 9.71 -3.79 1.19
C VAL A 190 10.97 -4.62 1.00
N THR A 191 11.94 -4.13 0.23
CA THR A 191 13.25 -4.81 0.05
C THR A 191 14.26 -4.49 1.14
N SER A 192 14.02 -3.46 1.93
CA SER A 192 14.83 -3.12 3.10
C SER A 192 14.34 -3.84 4.36
N ASN A 193 15.07 -3.69 5.49
CA ASN A 193 14.62 -4.06 6.83
C ASN A 193 14.33 -2.82 7.70
N HIS A 194 14.17 -1.69 7.05
CA HIS A 194 13.93 -0.38 7.61
C HIS A 194 12.43 -0.03 7.61
N PHE A 195 12.07 1.17 8.00
CA PHE A 195 10.70 1.71 8.05
C PHE A 195 9.75 0.96 8.99
N ASN A 196 10.31 0.40 10.07
CA ASN A 196 9.55 -0.30 11.10
C ASN A 196 8.76 0.69 11.96
N HIS A 197 7.44 0.50 12.07
CA HIS A 197 6.52 1.39 12.77
C HIS A 197 6.58 2.85 12.28
N GLN A 198 6.87 3.03 10.99
CA GLN A 198 6.96 4.34 10.36
C GLN A 198 5.68 4.71 9.62
N GLU A 199 5.39 6.00 9.62
CA GLU A 199 4.27 6.60 8.89
C GLU A 199 4.71 7.94 8.32
N PHE A 200 4.54 8.13 7.00
CA PHE A 200 5.02 9.34 6.35
C PHE A 200 4.32 9.64 5.04
N GLN A 201 4.33 10.92 4.69
CA GLN A 201 3.85 11.44 3.41
C GLN A 201 4.97 11.47 2.38
N VAL A 202 4.59 11.27 1.12
CA VAL A 202 5.52 11.34 -0.03
C VAL A 202 4.87 12.12 -1.17
N ILE A 203 5.61 13.08 -1.70
CA ILE A 203 5.23 13.88 -2.87
C ILE A 203 6.38 13.92 -3.88
N SER A 204 6.13 14.39 -5.10
CA SER A 204 7.19 14.70 -6.06
C SER A 204 8.14 15.74 -5.48
N GLY A 205 9.44 15.59 -5.73
CA GLY A 205 10.48 16.46 -5.19
C GLY A 205 11.70 16.53 -6.08
N GLU A 206 12.83 16.92 -5.50
CA GLU A 206 14.09 17.08 -6.22
C GLU A 206 15.14 16.03 -5.84
N GLN A 207 14.91 15.24 -4.76
CA GLN A 207 15.87 14.28 -4.26
C GLN A 207 15.58 12.88 -4.80
N ASP A 208 16.61 12.13 -5.17
CA ASP A 208 16.46 10.74 -5.61
C ASP A 208 15.73 9.92 -4.52
N ILE A 209 14.80 9.02 -4.93
CA ILE A 209 13.92 8.28 -4.03
C ILE A 209 14.70 7.62 -2.88
N LYS A 210 15.79 6.93 -3.21
CA LYS A 210 16.58 6.22 -2.21
C LYS A 210 17.24 7.15 -1.19
N ASP A 211 17.73 8.30 -1.66
CA ASP A 211 18.38 9.29 -0.79
C ASP A 211 17.36 9.99 0.10
N ALA A 212 16.19 10.37 -0.45
CA ALA A 212 15.09 10.97 0.31
C ALA A 212 14.58 10.02 1.42
N LEU A 213 14.41 8.73 1.11
CA LEU A 213 13.99 7.73 2.09
C LEU A 213 15.04 7.50 3.18
N THR A 214 16.32 7.47 2.81
CA THR A 214 17.43 7.34 3.78
C THR A 214 17.51 8.55 4.69
N GLN A 215 17.33 9.75 4.12
CA GLN A 215 17.32 10.99 4.93
C GLN A 215 16.14 10.97 5.91
N PHE A 216 14.94 10.65 5.45
CA PHE A 216 13.73 10.58 6.30
C PHE A 216 13.93 9.62 7.48
N GLU A 217 14.51 8.45 7.25
CA GLU A 217 14.75 7.46 8.28
C GLU A 217 15.74 7.98 9.34
N ASN A 218 16.85 8.58 8.90
CA ASN A 218 17.85 9.16 9.82
C ASN A 218 17.32 10.31 10.67
N GLU A 219 16.27 11.01 10.21
CA GLU A 219 15.64 12.12 10.97
C GLU A 219 14.59 11.62 11.97
N THR A 220 14.13 10.35 11.84
CA THR A 220 13.05 9.78 12.66
C THR A 220 13.52 8.72 13.66
N ASP A 221 14.75 8.21 13.54
CA ASP A 221 15.43 7.35 14.51
C ASP A 221 16.04 8.17 15.68
#